data_948de49c3b05ce13b18c8b669d38196d
#
_entry.id   948de49c3b05ce13b18c8b669d38196d
#
_cell.length_a   1.000
_cell.length_b   1.000
_cell.length_c   1.000
_cell.angle_alpha   90.00
_cell.angle_beta   90.00
_cell.angle_gamma   90.00
#
_symmetry.space_group_name_H-M   'P 1'
#
loop_
_entity.id
_entity.type
_entity.pdbx_description
1 polymer ?
#
loop_
_entity_poly.entity_id
_entity_poly.type
_entity_poly.pdbx_seq_one_letter_code
_entity_poly.pdbx_strand_id
1 'polypeptide(L)'
;MDNVSGVLIRFKDQFLTFTNVPGIKIGVIDIIEILIISVLFYHILLWIKTTRAWNLFKGLIIILLFVLVAALFQMDTILWLAEKLFNIGLVALVVIFQPELRKVVEQLGQKKIMASIIPFDAGKEVKERFTDKTVNELIKACYDMAEVKTGALIVIEQEIRLDEYIRTGINVDAILTSQLLINIFEHNTPLHDGAVIVRENRIVAATCYLPLSDNMELSKQLGTRHRAGVGISEVTDSVTIIVSEETGQVSVAQGGKLIRNISSTQLREVLEKAQNKKVVDNNRFRQLLKGRVKHEEKTGK
;
A
#
# COMPACT_ATOMS: atom_id res chain seq x y z
N MET A 1 -44.34 34.73 -14.69
CA MET A 1 -43.96 34.05 -13.45
C MET A 1 -44.40 32.57 -13.41
N ASP A 2 -45.24 32.13 -14.36
CA ASP A 2 -45.79 30.79 -14.36
C ASP A 2 -44.89 29.66 -14.92
N ASN A 3 -43.81 30.05 -15.63
CA ASN A 3 -42.89 29.04 -16.23
C ASN A 3 -41.89 28.41 -15.23
N VAL A 4 -41.47 29.13 -14.19
CA VAL A 4 -40.49 28.62 -13.22
C VAL A 4 -41.13 27.62 -12.26
N SER A 5 -42.38 27.87 -11.86
CA SER A 5 -43.14 26.91 -11.03
C SER A 5 -43.43 25.61 -11.79
N GLY A 6 -43.73 25.68 -13.08
CA GLY A 6 -43.96 24.50 -13.93
C GLY A 6 -42.71 23.62 -14.12
N VAL A 7 -41.53 24.25 -14.26
CA VAL A 7 -40.25 23.53 -14.35
C VAL A 7 -39.89 22.90 -13.02
N LEU A 8 -40.06 23.57 -11.90
CA LEU A 8 -39.84 23.06 -10.57
C LEU A 8 -40.74 21.88 -10.25
N ILE A 9 -42.02 21.94 -10.66
CA ILE A 9 -42.97 20.84 -10.47
C ILE A 9 -42.58 19.63 -11.30
N ARG A 10 -42.22 19.83 -12.60
CA ARG A 10 -41.74 18.72 -13.45
C ARG A 10 -40.45 18.10 -12.95
N PHE A 11 -39.51 18.91 -12.48
CA PHE A 11 -38.25 18.42 -11.89
C PHE A 11 -38.52 17.63 -10.61
N LYS A 12 -39.43 18.12 -9.75
CA LYS A 12 -39.85 17.43 -8.55
C LYS A 12 -40.53 16.08 -8.87
N ASP A 13 -41.45 16.07 -9.84
CA ASP A 13 -42.17 14.85 -10.23
C ASP A 13 -41.22 13.83 -10.91
N GLN A 14 -40.27 14.30 -11.73
CA GLN A 14 -39.27 13.46 -12.39
C GLN A 14 -38.24 12.91 -11.37
N PHE A 15 -37.87 13.73 -10.37
CA PHE A 15 -37.00 13.30 -9.28
C PHE A 15 -37.68 12.29 -8.35
N LEU A 16 -38.95 12.51 -8.02
CA LEU A 16 -39.74 11.58 -7.21
C LEU A 16 -40.01 10.25 -7.94
N THR A 17 -40.19 10.28 -9.26
CA THR A 17 -40.34 9.06 -10.09
C THR A 17 -39.03 8.29 -10.21
N PHE A 18 -37.90 9.00 -10.28
CA PHE A 18 -36.57 8.38 -10.34
C PHE A 18 -36.14 7.77 -9.01
N THR A 19 -36.52 8.38 -7.89
CA THR A 19 -36.15 7.87 -6.55
C THR A 19 -37.06 6.74 -6.06
N ASN A 20 -38.25 6.57 -6.69
CA ASN A 20 -39.25 5.53 -6.34
C ASN A 20 -39.40 5.34 -4.81
N VAL A 21 -39.33 6.47 -4.05
CA VAL A 21 -39.33 6.44 -2.60
C VAL A 21 -40.78 6.24 -2.13
N PRO A 22 -41.12 5.09 -1.55
CA PRO A 22 -42.44 4.88 -0.96
C PRO A 22 -42.65 5.94 0.11
N GLY A 23 -43.87 6.48 0.21
CA GLY A 23 -44.23 7.63 1.06
C GLY A 23 -43.49 7.64 2.39
N ILE A 24 -42.78 8.72 2.64
CA ILE A 24 -41.84 8.93 3.74
C ILE A 24 -42.55 8.80 5.07
N LYS A 25 -42.61 7.62 5.63
CA LYS A 25 -42.86 7.42 7.06
C LYS A 25 -41.51 7.45 7.73
N ILE A 26 -41.11 8.61 8.27
CA ILE A 26 -39.84 8.76 8.97
C ILE A 26 -39.87 7.86 10.21
N GLY A 27 -39.24 6.70 10.09
CA GLY A 27 -39.03 5.78 11.21
C GLY A 27 -37.69 6.06 11.91
N VAL A 28 -37.47 5.46 13.05
CA VAL A 28 -36.19 5.54 13.78
C VAL A 28 -35.03 4.97 12.93
N ILE A 29 -35.33 4.00 12.08
CA ILE A 29 -34.35 3.38 11.17
C ILE A 29 -33.85 4.38 10.12
N ASP A 30 -34.75 5.21 9.55
CA ASP A 30 -34.41 6.22 8.55
C ASP A 30 -33.45 7.29 9.11
N ILE A 31 -33.64 7.64 10.40
CA ILE A 31 -32.73 8.57 11.08
C ILE A 31 -31.33 7.97 11.22
N ILE A 32 -31.23 6.68 11.53
CA ILE A 32 -29.95 5.97 11.63
C ILE A 32 -29.28 5.88 10.24
N GLU A 33 -30.04 5.58 9.19
CA GLU A 33 -29.53 5.55 7.80
C GLU A 33 -28.99 6.91 7.37
N ILE A 34 -29.74 7.99 7.60
CA ILE A 34 -29.30 9.36 7.31
C ILE A 34 -28.02 9.69 8.05
N LEU A 35 -27.90 9.30 9.32
CA LEU A 35 -26.72 9.56 10.13
C LEU A 35 -25.51 8.79 9.60
N ILE A 36 -25.67 7.52 9.27
CA ILE A 36 -24.60 6.69 8.68
C ILE A 36 -24.14 7.27 7.35
N ILE A 37 -25.08 7.62 6.45
CA ILE A 37 -24.76 8.22 5.14
C ILE A 37 -24.06 9.56 5.33
N SER A 38 -24.52 10.40 6.28
CA SER A 38 -23.93 11.71 6.57
C SER A 38 -22.49 11.59 7.05
N VAL A 39 -22.21 10.66 7.97
CA VAL A 39 -20.85 10.40 8.48
C VAL A 39 -19.96 9.87 7.36
N LEU A 40 -20.46 8.91 6.56
CA LEU A 40 -19.73 8.37 5.43
C LEU A 40 -19.38 9.48 4.41
N PHE A 41 -20.36 10.30 4.05
CA PHE A 41 -20.18 11.40 3.09
C PHE A 41 -19.21 12.46 3.62
N TYR A 42 -19.27 12.78 4.92
CA TYR A 42 -18.34 13.69 5.58
C TYR A 42 -16.89 13.18 5.47
N HIS A 43 -16.62 11.91 5.75
CA HIS A 43 -15.29 11.32 5.64
C HIS A 43 -14.80 11.28 4.19
N ILE A 44 -15.68 10.98 3.23
CA ILE A 44 -15.34 11.02 1.80
C ILE A 44 -14.93 12.43 1.38
N LEU A 45 -15.71 13.45 1.77
CA LEU A 45 -15.40 14.86 1.46
C LEU A 45 -14.09 15.32 2.10
N LEU A 46 -13.80 14.92 3.34
CA LEU A 46 -12.52 15.21 3.99
C LEU A 46 -11.36 14.57 3.22
N TRP A 47 -11.50 13.33 2.82
CA TRP A 47 -10.49 12.61 2.06
C TRP A 47 -10.22 13.26 0.69
N ILE A 48 -11.29 13.66 -0.04
CA ILE A 48 -11.15 14.37 -1.31
C ILE A 48 -10.44 15.72 -1.14
N LYS A 49 -10.71 16.47 -0.05
CA LYS A 49 -10.07 17.76 0.23
C LYS A 49 -8.56 17.67 0.39
N THR A 50 -8.04 16.55 0.88
CA THR A 50 -6.61 16.34 1.11
C THR A 50 -5.86 15.85 -0.12
N THR A 51 -6.58 15.56 -1.23
CA THR A 51 -6.00 15.02 -2.46
C THR A 51 -5.97 16.05 -3.59
N ARG A 52 -5.14 15.80 -4.62
CA ARG A 52 -5.12 16.59 -5.87
C ARG A 52 -6.48 16.56 -6.60
N ALA A 53 -7.34 15.59 -6.29
CA ALA A 53 -8.68 15.45 -6.82
C ALA A 53 -9.61 16.65 -6.46
N TRP A 54 -9.30 17.43 -5.42
CA TRP A 54 -10.08 18.60 -5.03
C TRP A 54 -10.22 19.65 -6.14
N ASN A 55 -9.15 19.88 -6.89
CA ASN A 55 -9.20 20.83 -8.00
C ASN A 55 -10.05 20.31 -9.18
N LEU A 56 -10.00 19.01 -9.45
CA LEU A 56 -10.86 18.37 -10.45
C LEU A 56 -12.33 18.42 -10.02
N PHE A 57 -12.62 18.18 -8.74
CA PHE A 57 -13.96 18.25 -8.18
C PHE A 57 -14.56 19.65 -8.30
N LYS A 58 -13.77 20.72 -8.04
CA LYS A 58 -14.21 22.11 -8.27
C LYS A 58 -14.58 22.36 -9.74
N GLY A 59 -13.75 21.90 -10.67
CA GLY A 59 -14.02 22.00 -12.10
C GLY A 59 -15.32 21.30 -12.50
N LEU A 60 -15.55 20.12 -11.97
CA LEU A 60 -16.78 19.35 -12.21
C LEU A 60 -18.02 20.08 -11.68
N ILE A 61 -17.95 20.68 -10.49
CA ILE A 61 -19.05 21.48 -9.91
C ILE A 61 -19.36 22.67 -10.80
N ILE A 62 -18.35 23.38 -11.33
CA ILE A 62 -18.56 24.54 -12.21
C ILE A 62 -19.27 24.11 -13.49
N ILE A 63 -18.85 22.98 -14.10
CA ILE A 63 -19.50 22.45 -15.31
C ILE A 63 -20.95 22.06 -15.00
N LEU A 64 -21.20 21.39 -13.89
CA LEU A 64 -22.55 20.98 -13.48
C LEU A 64 -23.45 22.19 -13.21
N LEU A 65 -22.92 23.23 -12.58
CA LEU A 65 -23.63 24.49 -12.36
C LEU A 65 -23.98 25.18 -13.70
N PHE A 66 -23.04 25.18 -14.65
CA PHE A 66 -23.27 25.75 -15.99
C PHE A 66 -24.37 24.97 -16.72
N VAL A 67 -24.36 23.64 -16.70
CA VAL A 67 -25.41 22.81 -17.30
C VAL A 67 -26.75 23.03 -16.61
N LEU A 68 -26.76 23.20 -15.28
CA LEU A 68 -27.99 23.53 -14.53
C LEU A 68 -28.58 24.88 -14.96
N VAL A 69 -27.72 25.90 -15.11
CA VAL A 69 -28.17 27.21 -15.60
C VAL A 69 -28.71 27.09 -17.02
N ALA A 70 -28.04 26.36 -17.91
CA ALA A 70 -28.52 26.11 -19.28
C ALA A 70 -29.89 25.40 -19.29
N ALA A 71 -30.12 24.46 -18.36
CA ALA A 71 -31.40 23.79 -18.19
C ALA A 71 -32.52 24.73 -17.72
N LEU A 72 -32.22 25.64 -16.80
CA LEU A 72 -33.19 26.65 -16.32
C LEU A 72 -33.62 27.61 -17.43
N PHE A 73 -32.71 27.96 -18.35
CA PHE A 73 -33.00 28.82 -19.49
C PHE A 73 -33.47 28.06 -20.74
N GLN A 74 -33.69 26.72 -20.64
CA GLN A 74 -34.15 25.86 -21.75
C GLN A 74 -33.26 26.00 -23.01
N MET A 75 -31.94 26.02 -22.80
CA MET A 75 -30.96 26.12 -23.91
C MET A 75 -30.70 24.74 -24.52
N ASP A 76 -31.61 24.26 -25.36
CA ASP A 76 -31.64 22.91 -25.90
C ASP A 76 -30.33 22.50 -26.59
N THR A 77 -29.70 23.39 -27.33
CA THR A 77 -28.42 23.13 -28.01
C THR A 77 -27.30 22.80 -27.02
N ILE A 78 -27.22 23.56 -25.91
CA ILE A 78 -26.21 23.35 -24.87
C ILE A 78 -26.47 22.04 -24.14
N LEU A 79 -27.72 21.74 -23.83
CA LEU A 79 -28.12 20.50 -23.16
C LEU A 79 -27.82 19.29 -24.03
N TRP A 80 -28.14 19.35 -25.32
CA TRP A 80 -27.79 18.28 -26.27
C TRP A 80 -26.28 18.07 -26.36
N LEU A 81 -25.50 19.14 -26.44
CA LEU A 81 -24.04 19.06 -26.45
C LEU A 81 -23.49 18.46 -25.15
N ALA A 82 -24.01 18.91 -24.00
CA ALA A 82 -23.62 18.39 -22.69
C ALA A 82 -23.90 16.88 -22.58
N GLU A 83 -25.06 16.41 -23.05
CA GLU A 83 -25.41 14.99 -23.08
C GLU A 83 -24.41 14.17 -23.91
N LYS A 84 -24.05 14.66 -25.10
CA LYS A 84 -23.07 13.97 -25.96
C LYS A 84 -21.68 13.93 -25.34
N LEU A 85 -21.23 15.09 -24.78
CA LEU A 85 -19.95 15.17 -24.09
C LEU A 85 -19.91 14.27 -22.84
N PHE A 86 -21.01 14.21 -22.09
CA PHE A 86 -21.09 13.32 -20.91
C PHE A 86 -20.95 11.85 -21.30
N ASN A 87 -21.63 11.39 -22.34
CA ASN A 87 -21.55 10.01 -22.81
C ASN A 87 -20.13 9.65 -23.27
N ILE A 88 -19.48 10.53 -24.05
CA ILE A 88 -18.09 10.35 -24.48
C ILE A 88 -17.14 10.40 -23.28
N GLY A 89 -17.38 11.36 -22.37
CA GLY A 89 -16.59 11.55 -21.16
C GLY A 89 -16.64 10.36 -20.22
N LEU A 90 -17.79 9.68 -20.12
CA LEU A 90 -17.92 8.47 -19.31
C LEU A 90 -17.01 7.34 -19.84
N VAL A 91 -17.00 7.13 -21.15
CA VAL A 91 -16.12 6.12 -21.77
C VAL A 91 -14.65 6.50 -21.60
N ALA A 92 -14.31 7.77 -21.85
CA ALA A 92 -12.95 8.26 -21.66
C ALA A 92 -12.47 8.12 -20.21
N LEU A 93 -13.36 8.38 -19.25
CA LEU A 93 -13.08 8.22 -17.81
C LEU A 93 -12.72 6.77 -17.47
N VAL A 94 -13.48 5.79 -17.96
CA VAL A 94 -13.18 4.37 -17.73
C VAL A 94 -11.82 3.99 -18.30
N VAL A 95 -11.48 4.47 -19.51
CA VAL A 95 -10.18 4.19 -20.16
C VAL A 95 -9.03 4.85 -19.39
N ILE A 96 -9.19 6.09 -18.95
CA ILE A 96 -8.15 6.83 -18.20
C ILE A 96 -7.90 6.19 -16.83
N PHE A 97 -8.96 5.75 -16.14
CA PHE A 97 -8.84 5.14 -14.81
C PHE A 97 -8.60 3.62 -14.84
N GLN A 98 -8.54 3.01 -16.03
CA GLN A 98 -8.26 1.58 -16.16
C GLN A 98 -7.00 1.13 -15.40
N PRO A 99 -5.82 1.80 -15.49
CA PRO A 99 -4.62 1.40 -14.75
C PRO A 99 -4.78 1.55 -13.24
N GLU A 100 -5.48 2.60 -12.77
CA GLU A 100 -5.74 2.80 -11.35
C GLU A 100 -6.69 1.75 -10.79
N LEU A 101 -7.77 1.44 -11.50
CA LEU A 101 -8.71 0.39 -11.12
C LEU A 101 -8.02 -0.97 -11.06
N ARG A 102 -7.14 -1.27 -12.01
CA ARG A 102 -6.34 -2.50 -11.99
C ARG A 102 -5.47 -2.58 -10.73
N LYS A 103 -4.74 -1.51 -10.39
CA LYS A 103 -3.92 -1.45 -9.16
C LYS A 103 -4.76 -1.66 -7.90
N VAL A 104 -5.93 -1.04 -7.81
CA VAL A 104 -6.85 -1.21 -6.68
C VAL A 104 -7.33 -2.66 -6.55
N VAL A 105 -7.73 -3.29 -7.68
CA VAL A 105 -8.18 -4.69 -7.68
C VAL A 105 -7.04 -5.63 -7.29
N GLU A 106 -5.82 -5.41 -7.82
CA GLU A 106 -4.63 -6.17 -7.44
C GLU A 106 -4.32 -6.02 -5.94
N GLN A 107 -4.38 -4.80 -5.39
CA GLN A 107 -4.18 -4.54 -3.96
C GLN A 107 -5.28 -5.15 -3.07
N LEU A 108 -6.53 -5.15 -3.52
CA LEU A 108 -7.63 -5.79 -2.80
C LEU A 108 -7.50 -7.32 -2.82
N GLY A 109 -7.05 -7.89 -3.94
CA GLY A 109 -6.80 -9.33 -4.05
C GLY A 109 -5.62 -9.81 -3.19
N GLN A 110 -4.63 -8.93 -2.94
CA GLN A 110 -3.43 -9.24 -2.16
C GLN A 110 -3.60 -8.97 -0.65
N LYS A 111 -4.47 -8.05 -0.25
CA LYS A 111 -4.73 -7.79 1.17
C LYS A 111 -5.54 -8.94 1.76
N LYS A 112 -5.07 -9.45 2.90
CA LYS A 112 -5.71 -10.46 3.77
C LYS A 112 -7.18 -10.17 4.16
N ILE A 113 -7.84 -9.18 3.58
CA ILE A 113 -9.25 -8.86 3.81
C ILE A 113 -10.13 -10.07 3.42
N MET A 114 -9.79 -10.74 2.31
CA MET A 114 -10.48 -11.98 1.91
C MET A 114 -10.19 -13.14 2.87
N ALA A 115 -8.97 -13.24 3.41
CA ALA A 115 -8.59 -14.28 4.37
C ALA A 115 -9.24 -14.11 5.75
N SER A 116 -9.63 -12.90 6.12
CA SER A 116 -10.35 -12.64 7.38
C SER A 116 -11.86 -12.90 7.28
N ILE A 117 -12.42 -12.85 6.07
CA ILE A 117 -13.88 -13.01 5.84
C ILE A 117 -14.21 -14.47 5.49
N ILE A 118 -13.29 -15.18 4.84
CA ILE A 118 -13.49 -16.58 4.47
C ILE A 118 -12.30 -17.38 5.00
N PRO A 119 -12.41 -18.11 6.14
CA PRO A 119 -11.36 -18.96 6.65
C PRO A 119 -11.27 -20.24 5.80
N PHE A 120 -10.96 -20.10 4.50
CA PHE A 120 -10.83 -21.24 3.59
C PHE A 120 -9.42 -21.85 3.57
N ASP A 121 -8.47 -21.27 4.31
CA ASP A 121 -7.05 -21.68 4.24
C ASP A 121 -6.50 -22.18 5.59
N ALA A 122 -7.26 -23.06 6.28
CA ALA A 122 -6.82 -23.69 7.53
C ALA A 122 -5.68 -24.71 7.34
N GLY A 123 -5.10 -24.83 6.15
CA GLY A 123 -4.11 -25.85 5.81
C GLY A 123 -2.83 -25.39 5.12
N LYS A 124 -2.65 -24.12 4.77
CA LYS A 124 -1.36 -23.68 4.23
C LYS A 124 -0.34 -23.62 5.34
N GLU A 125 0.64 -24.53 5.29
CA GLU A 125 1.87 -24.39 6.05
C GLU A 125 2.44 -23.00 5.79
N VAL A 126 2.62 -22.21 6.85
CA VAL A 126 3.30 -20.92 6.80
C VAL A 126 4.75 -21.21 6.41
N LYS A 127 5.06 -21.09 5.12
CA LYS A 127 6.41 -21.28 4.60
C LYS A 127 7.26 -20.10 5.06
N GLU A 128 8.36 -20.39 5.72
CA GLU A 128 9.39 -19.42 6.06
C GLU A 128 9.93 -18.80 4.75
N ARG A 129 9.91 -17.47 4.64
CA ARG A 129 10.29 -16.78 3.39
C ARG A 129 11.79 -16.83 3.13
N PHE A 130 12.60 -16.70 4.18
CA PHE A 130 14.05 -16.79 4.11
C PHE A 130 14.61 -17.31 5.42
N THR A 131 15.83 -17.84 5.38
CA THR A 131 16.45 -18.54 6.51
C THR A 131 17.10 -17.58 7.50
N ASP A 132 17.34 -18.06 8.75
CA ASP A 132 18.10 -17.31 9.76
C ASP A 132 19.51 -16.94 9.28
N LYS A 133 20.09 -17.75 8.38
CA LYS A 133 21.36 -17.43 7.74
C LYS A 133 21.25 -16.14 6.95
N THR A 134 20.20 -15.97 6.14
CA THR A 134 19.95 -14.76 5.34
C THR A 134 19.77 -13.54 6.23
N VAL A 135 19.05 -13.67 7.37
CA VAL A 135 18.92 -12.60 8.35
C VAL A 135 20.29 -12.16 8.87
N ASN A 136 21.13 -13.12 9.26
CA ASN A 136 22.48 -12.83 9.78
C ASN A 136 23.38 -12.17 8.73
N GLU A 137 23.33 -12.64 7.47
CA GLU A 137 24.11 -12.07 6.35
C GLU A 137 23.67 -10.64 6.03
N LEU A 138 22.35 -10.35 6.03
CA LEU A 138 21.82 -9.01 5.85
C LEU A 138 22.27 -8.05 6.95
N ILE A 139 22.12 -8.46 8.22
CA ILE A 139 22.54 -7.64 9.35
C ILE A 139 24.05 -7.34 9.26
N LYS A 140 24.86 -8.37 9.06
CA LYS A 140 26.30 -8.24 8.94
C LYS A 140 26.66 -7.26 7.82
N ALA A 141 26.13 -7.44 6.60
CA ALA A 141 26.43 -6.56 5.48
C ALA A 141 26.05 -5.10 5.76
N CYS A 142 24.86 -4.87 6.34
CA CYS A 142 24.39 -3.51 6.62
C CYS A 142 25.29 -2.79 7.63
N TYR A 143 25.75 -3.46 8.69
CA TYR A 143 26.58 -2.81 9.71
C TYR A 143 28.05 -2.71 9.28
N ASP A 144 28.58 -3.68 8.52
CA ASP A 144 29.91 -3.57 7.90
C ASP A 144 29.97 -2.36 6.93
N MET A 145 28.91 -2.19 6.09
CA MET A 145 28.79 -1.03 5.21
C MET A 145 28.57 0.28 5.97
N ALA A 146 27.82 0.25 7.06
CA ALA A 146 27.56 1.41 7.91
C ALA A 146 28.83 1.95 8.57
N GLU A 147 29.73 1.07 9.02
CA GLU A 147 31.02 1.43 9.63
C GLU A 147 31.92 2.23 8.68
N VAL A 148 31.94 1.83 7.41
CA VAL A 148 32.75 2.51 6.36
C VAL A 148 31.95 3.55 5.57
N LYS A 149 30.67 3.80 5.96
CA LYS A 149 29.75 4.74 5.30
C LYS A 149 29.50 4.42 3.81
N THR A 150 29.46 3.17 3.46
CA THR A 150 29.03 2.73 2.13
C THR A 150 27.49 2.78 2.07
N GLY A 151 26.96 3.61 1.18
CA GLY A 151 25.50 3.76 0.99
C GLY A 151 24.88 2.52 0.37
N ALA A 152 23.79 2.00 0.95
CA ALA A 152 23.11 0.83 0.43
C ALA A 152 21.57 1.00 0.47
N LEU A 153 20.89 0.37 -0.50
CA LEU A 153 19.44 0.30 -0.59
C LEU A 153 19.03 -1.15 -0.92
N ILE A 154 18.52 -1.85 0.09
CA ILE A 154 18.19 -3.28 -0.01
C ILE A 154 16.69 -3.45 0.20
N VAL A 155 15.98 -3.99 -0.78
CA VAL A 155 14.54 -4.22 -0.76
C VAL A 155 14.26 -5.71 -0.61
N ILE A 156 13.58 -6.09 0.45
CA ILE A 156 13.19 -7.47 0.73
C ILE A 156 11.75 -7.67 0.28
N GLU A 157 11.58 -8.44 -0.80
CA GLU A 157 10.27 -8.78 -1.35
C GLU A 157 9.45 -9.59 -0.33
N GLN A 158 8.18 -9.25 -0.20
CA GLN A 158 7.24 -9.96 0.66
C GLN A 158 6.17 -10.70 -0.17
N GLU A 159 4.88 -10.39 0.01
CA GLU A 159 3.78 -11.00 -0.76
C GLU A 159 3.63 -10.36 -2.13
N ILE A 160 3.85 -9.04 -2.21
CA ILE A 160 3.77 -8.28 -3.46
C ILE A 160 5.05 -8.48 -4.27
N ARG A 161 4.89 -9.05 -5.47
CA ARG A 161 6.01 -9.28 -6.39
C ARG A 161 6.59 -7.97 -6.91
N LEU A 162 7.92 -7.92 -6.96
CA LEU A 162 8.67 -6.75 -7.41
C LEU A 162 9.20 -6.90 -8.85
N ASP A 163 8.58 -7.76 -9.67
CA ASP A 163 9.07 -8.09 -11.02
C ASP A 163 9.15 -6.85 -11.94
N GLU A 164 8.28 -5.87 -11.75
CA GLU A 164 8.32 -4.59 -12.50
C GLU A 164 9.60 -3.80 -12.20
N TYR A 165 10.07 -3.78 -10.95
CA TYR A 165 11.31 -3.11 -10.54
C TYR A 165 12.55 -3.93 -10.89
N ILE A 166 12.49 -5.26 -10.77
CA ILE A 166 13.57 -6.18 -11.16
C ILE A 166 13.96 -5.99 -12.62
N ARG A 167 12.98 -5.77 -13.51
CA ARG A 167 13.22 -5.54 -14.95
C ARG A 167 14.01 -4.27 -15.26
N THR A 168 14.04 -3.31 -14.35
CA THR A 168 14.80 -2.07 -14.52
C THR A 168 16.27 -2.22 -14.17
N GLY A 169 16.62 -3.28 -13.43
CA GLY A 169 17.96 -3.54 -12.93
C GLY A 169 18.73 -4.60 -13.73
N ILE A 170 19.89 -4.94 -13.19
CA ILE A 170 20.78 -5.99 -13.71
C ILE A 170 20.47 -7.28 -12.93
N ASN A 171 20.18 -8.35 -13.66
CA ASN A 171 19.93 -9.66 -13.07
C ASN A 171 21.21 -10.24 -12.45
N VAL A 172 21.17 -10.59 -11.16
CA VAL A 172 22.29 -11.17 -10.41
C VAL A 172 22.07 -12.65 -10.12
N ASP A 173 20.87 -12.99 -9.69
CA ASP A 173 20.39 -14.33 -9.35
C ASP A 173 21.40 -15.16 -8.55
N ALA A 174 21.90 -14.63 -7.44
CA ALA A 174 22.90 -15.26 -6.58
C ALA A 174 22.38 -15.50 -5.16
N ILE A 175 22.97 -16.48 -4.45
CA ILE A 175 22.71 -16.69 -3.02
C ILE A 175 23.17 -15.46 -2.26
N LEU A 176 22.34 -14.97 -1.35
CA LEU A 176 22.64 -13.82 -0.52
C LEU A 176 23.75 -14.16 0.48
N THR A 177 24.84 -13.39 0.41
CA THR A 177 25.94 -13.38 1.38
C THR A 177 26.32 -11.94 1.70
N SER A 178 26.85 -11.68 2.89
CA SER A 178 27.31 -10.35 3.30
C SER A 178 28.39 -9.82 2.36
N GLN A 179 29.33 -10.68 1.95
CA GLN A 179 30.42 -10.31 1.03
C GLN A 179 29.90 -9.88 -0.34
N LEU A 180 28.89 -10.58 -0.88
CA LEU A 180 28.31 -10.21 -2.16
C LEU A 180 27.58 -8.87 -2.09
N LEU A 181 26.81 -8.62 -1.02
CA LEU A 181 26.14 -7.34 -0.81
C LEU A 181 27.13 -6.18 -0.70
N ILE A 182 28.21 -6.35 0.08
CA ILE A 182 29.27 -5.34 0.22
C ILE A 182 29.91 -5.06 -1.15
N ASN A 183 30.24 -6.09 -1.93
CA ASN A 183 30.81 -5.91 -3.26
C ASN A 183 29.86 -5.22 -4.25
N ILE A 184 28.54 -5.48 -4.16
CA ILE A 184 27.56 -4.82 -5.02
C ILE A 184 27.51 -3.31 -4.73
N PHE A 185 27.56 -2.91 -3.46
CA PHE A 185 27.46 -1.50 -3.05
C PHE A 185 28.82 -0.78 -2.98
N GLU A 186 29.91 -1.46 -3.32
CA GLU A 186 31.25 -0.83 -3.40
C GLU A 186 31.24 0.31 -4.40
N HIS A 187 31.82 1.45 -3.99
CA HIS A 187 31.84 2.66 -4.82
C HIS A 187 32.49 2.43 -6.18
N ASN A 188 31.98 3.13 -7.20
CA ASN A 188 32.46 3.08 -8.58
C ASN A 188 32.37 1.70 -9.25
N THR A 189 31.55 0.79 -8.73
CA THR A 189 31.20 -0.46 -9.42
C THR A 189 29.94 -0.29 -10.27
N PRO A 190 29.73 -1.08 -11.33
CA PRO A 190 28.53 -0.99 -12.16
C PRO A 190 27.23 -1.30 -11.44
N LEU A 191 27.26 -1.95 -10.27
CA LEU A 191 26.10 -2.45 -9.56
C LEU A 191 25.65 -1.59 -8.36
N HIS A 192 26.44 -0.57 -7.95
CA HIS A 192 26.20 0.16 -6.70
C HIS A 192 25.10 1.21 -6.77
N ASP A 193 24.78 1.72 -7.97
CA ASP A 193 23.80 2.81 -8.14
C ASP A 193 22.41 2.26 -8.37
N GLY A 194 21.60 2.29 -7.33
CA GLY A 194 20.23 1.78 -7.31
C GLY A 194 19.95 0.84 -6.15
N ALA A 195 18.87 0.08 -6.26
CA ALA A 195 18.43 -0.85 -5.23
C ALA A 195 18.82 -2.30 -5.56
N VAL A 196 19.13 -3.07 -4.53
CA VAL A 196 19.22 -4.52 -4.58
C VAL A 196 17.88 -5.11 -4.16
N ILE A 197 17.32 -6.01 -4.96
CA ILE A 197 16.09 -6.72 -4.63
C ILE A 197 16.44 -8.15 -4.17
N VAL A 198 15.98 -8.47 -2.97
CA VAL A 198 16.13 -9.78 -2.34
C VAL A 198 14.79 -10.49 -2.35
N ARG A 199 14.79 -11.71 -2.88
CA ARG A 199 13.65 -12.63 -2.88
C ARG A 199 14.08 -13.93 -2.24
N GLU A 200 13.38 -14.32 -1.18
CA GLU A 200 13.75 -15.48 -0.38
C GLU A 200 15.22 -15.39 0.12
N ASN A 201 16.06 -16.32 -0.26
CA ASN A 201 17.48 -16.36 0.14
C ASN A 201 18.44 -15.88 -0.97
N ARG A 202 17.92 -15.16 -1.97
CA ARG A 202 18.68 -14.77 -3.16
C ARG A 202 18.64 -13.27 -3.42
N ILE A 203 19.73 -12.74 -3.90
CA ILE A 203 19.80 -11.45 -4.57
C ILE A 203 19.34 -11.69 -6.01
N VAL A 204 18.17 -11.14 -6.37
CA VAL A 204 17.60 -11.34 -7.71
C VAL A 204 18.20 -10.35 -8.72
N ALA A 205 18.22 -9.08 -8.35
CA ALA A 205 18.74 -8.02 -9.21
C ALA A 205 19.39 -6.91 -8.37
N ALA A 206 20.28 -6.15 -9.01
CA ALA A 206 20.90 -4.95 -8.48
C ALA A 206 20.64 -3.76 -9.42
N THR A 207 20.96 -2.54 -9.01
CA THR A 207 20.77 -1.31 -9.80
C THR A 207 19.31 -1.09 -10.21
N CYS A 208 18.35 -1.57 -9.39
CA CYS A 208 16.94 -1.42 -9.68
C CYS A 208 16.47 0.01 -9.38
N TYR A 209 15.67 0.59 -10.29
CA TYR A 209 15.05 1.89 -10.10
C TYR A 209 13.75 1.76 -9.30
N LEU A 210 13.62 2.59 -8.26
CA LEU A 210 12.46 2.61 -7.38
C LEU A 210 11.76 3.96 -7.44
N PRO A 211 10.43 4.00 -7.16
CA PRO A 211 9.71 5.26 -7.06
C PRO A 211 10.24 6.06 -5.86
N LEU A 212 10.33 7.38 -6.03
CA LEU A 212 10.66 8.29 -4.94
C LEU A 212 9.37 8.71 -4.21
N SER A 213 9.42 8.76 -2.89
CA SER A 213 8.31 9.28 -2.09
C SER A 213 8.14 10.79 -2.30
N ASP A 214 6.90 11.21 -2.57
CA ASP A 214 6.49 12.61 -2.64
C ASP A 214 6.10 13.19 -1.26
N ASN A 215 6.26 12.42 -0.18
CA ASN A 215 5.86 12.82 1.16
C ASN A 215 6.68 14.03 1.64
N MET A 216 5.99 15.16 1.84
CA MET A 216 6.58 16.42 2.29
C MET A 216 6.96 16.41 3.79
N GLU A 217 6.46 15.46 4.56
CA GLU A 217 6.81 15.30 5.99
C GLU A 217 8.21 14.68 6.18
N LEU A 218 8.73 14.05 5.13
CA LEU A 218 10.09 13.53 5.15
C LEU A 218 11.09 14.69 5.21
N SER A 219 12.05 14.60 6.14
CA SER A 219 13.11 15.59 6.26
C SER A 219 13.80 15.85 4.92
N LYS A 220 14.04 17.13 4.61
CA LYS A 220 14.75 17.54 3.39
C LYS A 220 16.23 17.09 3.37
N GLN A 221 16.77 16.72 4.52
CA GLN A 221 18.13 16.19 4.67
C GLN A 221 18.26 14.73 4.24
N LEU A 222 17.15 14.05 3.94
CA LEU A 222 17.18 12.67 3.48
C LEU A 222 17.57 12.61 2.01
N GLY A 223 18.62 11.85 1.70
CA GLY A 223 19.08 11.60 0.34
C GLY A 223 18.11 10.74 -0.49
N THR A 224 18.44 10.59 -1.77
CA THR A 224 17.61 9.87 -2.76
C THR A 224 17.33 8.42 -2.36
N ARG A 225 18.31 7.69 -1.76
CA ARG A 225 18.13 6.32 -1.28
C ARG A 225 17.04 6.21 -0.22
N HIS A 226 16.97 7.16 0.72
CA HIS A 226 15.91 7.16 1.73
C HIS A 226 14.54 7.42 1.11
N ARG A 227 14.44 8.39 0.19
CA ARG A 227 13.17 8.68 -0.51
C ARG A 227 12.72 7.52 -1.38
N ALA A 228 13.65 6.82 -2.04
CA ALA A 228 13.37 5.61 -2.80
C ALA A 228 12.90 4.46 -1.91
N GLY A 229 13.56 4.27 -0.75
CA GLY A 229 13.17 3.24 0.21
C GLY A 229 11.78 3.46 0.80
N VAL A 230 11.41 4.71 1.10
CA VAL A 230 10.04 5.05 1.53
C VAL A 230 9.08 4.86 0.36
N GLY A 231 9.41 5.37 -0.84
CA GLY A 231 8.54 5.32 -2.01
C GLY A 231 8.13 3.89 -2.40
N ILE A 232 9.07 2.95 -2.43
CA ILE A 232 8.72 1.54 -2.69
C ILE A 232 7.85 0.95 -1.57
N SER A 233 8.08 1.33 -0.32
CA SER A 233 7.29 0.85 0.82
C SER A 233 5.89 1.46 0.91
N GLU A 234 5.59 2.55 0.18
CA GLU A 234 4.25 3.13 0.05
C GLU A 234 3.37 2.32 -0.90
N VAL A 235 3.98 1.72 -1.94
CA VAL A 235 3.26 1.04 -3.01
C VAL A 235 3.32 -0.49 -2.92
N THR A 236 4.16 -1.02 -2.02
CA THR A 236 4.32 -2.46 -1.79
C THR A 236 4.36 -2.78 -0.29
N ASP A 237 4.33 -4.07 0.05
CA ASP A 237 4.51 -4.56 1.42
C ASP A 237 5.97 -4.87 1.75
N SER A 238 6.91 -4.48 0.90
CA SER A 238 8.32 -4.76 1.06
C SER A 238 8.91 -4.13 2.33
N VAL A 239 9.94 -4.76 2.85
CA VAL A 239 10.81 -4.20 3.89
C VAL A 239 12.08 -3.68 3.22
N THR A 240 12.35 -2.38 3.36
CA THR A 240 13.50 -1.75 2.73
C THR A 240 14.51 -1.30 3.77
N ILE A 241 15.74 -1.77 3.65
CA ILE A 241 16.86 -1.39 4.52
C ILE A 241 17.70 -0.34 3.76
N ILE A 242 18.02 0.75 4.44
CA ILE A 242 18.81 1.84 3.89
C ILE A 242 20.03 2.09 4.79
N VAL A 243 21.22 2.11 4.19
CA VAL A 243 22.45 2.56 4.85
C VAL A 243 22.83 3.91 4.28
N SER A 244 23.02 4.89 5.17
CA SER A 244 23.37 6.27 4.80
C SER A 244 24.86 6.40 4.50
N GLU A 245 25.22 6.89 3.33
CA GLU A 245 26.59 7.20 2.95
C GLU A 245 27.15 8.44 3.69
N GLU A 246 26.29 9.30 4.19
CA GLU A 246 26.71 10.51 4.92
C GLU A 246 26.98 10.22 6.39
N THR A 247 26.06 9.48 7.04
CA THR A 247 26.08 9.29 8.50
C THR A 247 26.48 7.88 8.93
N GLY A 248 26.42 6.89 8.05
CA GLY A 248 26.57 5.47 8.39
C GLY A 248 25.40 4.91 9.17
N GLN A 249 24.28 5.63 9.29
CA GLN A 249 23.10 5.15 10.00
C GLN A 249 22.33 4.15 9.18
N VAL A 250 21.88 3.07 9.82
CA VAL A 250 20.96 2.09 9.23
C VAL A 250 19.53 2.51 9.52
N SER A 251 18.69 2.51 8.52
CA SER A 251 17.27 2.85 8.60
C SER A 251 16.42 1.78 7.91
N VAL A 252 15.15 1.64 8.30
CA VAL A 252 14.19 0.75 7.66
C VAL A 252 12.96 1.52 7.26
N ALA A 253 12.50 1.30 6.01
CA ALA A 253 11.23 1.79 5.51
C ALA A 253 10.25 0.62 5.35
N GLN A 254 9.02 0.78 5.85
CA GLN A 254 7.93 -0.18 5.72
C GLN A 254 6.57 0.54 5.81
N GLY A 255 5.67 0.25 4.88
CA GLY A 255 4.32 0.84 4.85
C GLY A 255 4.32 2.37 4.79
N GLY A 256 5.25 2.98 4.06
CA GLY A 256 5.40 4.43 3.93
C GLY A 256 6.03 5.13 5.15
N LYS A 257 6.47 4.38 6.16
CA LYS A 257 7.11 4.93 7.37
C LYS A 257 8.59 4.61 7.40
N LEU A 258 9.40 5.59 7.81
CA LEU A 258 10.85 5.47 7.96
C LEU A 258 11.23 5.44 9.43
N ILE A 259 11.87 4.36 9.86
CA ILE A 259 12.50 4.23 11.20
C ILE A 259 13.99 4.43 11.01
N ARG A 260 14.52 5.51 11.61
CA ARG A 260 15.93 5.91 11.45
C ARG A 260 16.79 5.38 12.59
N ASN A 261 18.08 5.20 12.29
CA ASN A 261 19.12 4.85 13.26
C ASN A 261 18.74 3.65 14.14
N ILE A 262 18.35 2.56 13.51
CA ILE A 262 18.00 1.33 14.21
C ILE A 262 19.26 0.57 14.62
N SER A 263 19.19 -0.14 15.74
CA SER A 263 20.26 -1.05 16.19
C SER A 263 20.19 -2.39 15.47
N SER A 264 21.26 -3.17 15.52
CA SER A 264 21.31 -4.53 14.95
C SER A 264 20.24 -5.45 15.55
N THR A 265 19.89 -5.27 16.82
CA THR A 265 18.82 -6.01 17.49
C THR A 265 17.44 -5.64 16.96
N GLN A 266 17.17 -4.35 16.74
CA GLN A 266 15.92 -3.87 16.16
C GLN A 266 15.79 -4.30 14.70
N LEU A 267 16.89 -4.25 13.91
CA LEU A 267 16.89 -4.75 12.55
C LEU A 267 16.55 -6.24 12.51
N ARG A 268 17.12 -7.02 13.44
CA ARG A 268 16.81 -8.44 13.58
C ARG A 268 15.32 -8.69 13.82
N GLU A 269 14.72 -7.96 14.76
CA GLU A 269 13.28 -8.08 15.04
C GLU A 269 12.39 -7.78 13.82
N VAL A 270 12.76 -6.77 13.03
CA VAL A 270 12.04 -6.43 11.80
C VAL A 270 12.18 -7.56 10.78
N LEU A 271 13.39 -8.09 10.59
CA LEU A 271 13.66 -9.17 9.64
C LEU A 271 12.99 -10.49 10.05
N GLU A 272 12.98 -10.85 11.34
CA GLU A 272 12.30 -12.04 11.86
C GLU A 272 10.78 -11.95 11.66
N LYS A 273 10.19 -10.77 11.81
CA LYS A 273 8.78 -10.53 11.46
C LYS A 273 8.52 -10.70 9.96
N ALA A 274 9.42 -10.17 9.12
CA ALA A 274 9.35 -10.28 7.68
C ALA A 274 9.56 -11.73 7.19
N GLN A 275 10.35 -12.53 7.90
CA GLN A 275 10.61 -13.94 7.65
C GLN A 275 9.34 -14.80 7.75
N ASN A 276 8.32 -14.32 8.47
CA ASN A 276 7.06 -15.05 8.73
C ASN A 276 7.28 -16.41 9.44
N LYS A 277 8.28 -16.46 10.34
CA LYS A 277 8.59 -17.64 11.13
C LYS A 277 7.46 -17.95 12.10
N LYS A 278 6.97 -19.19 12.13
CA LYS A 278 6.10 -19.65 13.23
C LYS A 278 6.89 -19.52 14.52
N VAL A 279 6.47 -18.65 15.41
CA VAL A 279 6.94 -18.67 16.79
C VAL A 279 6.48 -20.00 17.35
N VAL A 280 7.40 -20.96 17.40
CA VAL A 280 7.16 -22.21 18.14
C VAL A 280 7.10 -21.79 19.60
N ASP A 281 5.88 -21.74 20.13
CA ASP A 281 5.66 -21.43 21.53
C ASP A 281 6.33 -22.53 22.38
N ASN A 282 7.58 -22.28 22.76
CA ASN A 282 8.39 -23.21 23.60
C ASN A 282 7.69 -23.53 24.94
N ASN A 283 6.63 -22.78 25.29
CA ASN A 283 5.82 -23.07 26.45
C ASN A 283 4.92 -24.29 26.24
N ARG A 284 4.43 -24.55 25.00
CA ARG A 284 3.67 -25.79 24.72
C ARG A 284 4.55 -27.03 24.77
N PHE A 285 5.78 -26.94 24.25
CA PHE A 285 6.74 -28.05 24.34
C PHE A 285 7.19 -28.36 25.79
N ARG A 286 7.40 -27.31 26.59
CA ARG A 286 7.69 -27.48 28.03
C ARG A 286 6.50 -28.03 28.81
N GLN A 287 5.26 -27.71 28.46
CA GLN A 287 4.07 -28.30 29.10
C GLN A 287 3.87 -29.75 28.69
N LEU A 288 4.14 -30.13 27.44
CA LEU A 288 4.08 -31.54 27.00
C LEU A 288 5.15 -32.40 27.66
N LEU A 289 6.36 -31.89 27.85
CA LEU A 289 7.43 -32.58 28.57
C LEU A 289 7.13 -32.68 30.06
N LYS A 290 6.55 -31.67 30.70
CA LYS A 290 6.10 -31.74 32.11
C LYS A 290 4.90 -32.66 32.30
N GLY A 291 4.04 -32.83 31.30
CA GLY A 291 2.92 -33.75 31.31
C GLY A 291 3.36 -35.22 31.24
N ARG A 292 4.45 -35.52 30.48
CA ARG A 292 4.99 -36.86 30.34
C ARG A 292 5.70 -37.36 31.60
N VAL A 293 6.46 -36.49 32.27
CA VAL A 293 7.15 -36.83 33.54
C VAL A 293 6.16 -37.12 34.67
N LYS A 294 4.98 -36.49 34.70
CA LYS A 294 3.94 -36.80 35.71
C LYS A 294 3.19 -38.11 35.47
N HIS A 295 3.28 -38.70 34.29
CA HIS A 295 2.60 -40.00 34.00
C HIS A 295 3.48 -41.20 34.35
N GLU A 296 4.82 -41.06 34.32
CA GLU A 296 5.75 -42.13 34.69
C GLU A 296 5.89 -42.32 36.21
N GLU A 297 5.69 -41.27 37.01
CA GLU A 297 5.67 -41.37 38.48
C GLU A 297 4.39 -42.00 39.06
N LYS A 298 3.30 -42.16 38.28
CA LYS A 298 2.06 -42.77 38.75
C LYS A 298 1.89 -44.25 38.41
N THR A 299 2.80 -44.83 37.62
CA THR A 299 2.76 -46.27 37.24
C THR A 299 3.82 -47.12 37.94
N GLY A 300 4.57 -46.57 38.88
CA GLY A 300 5.54 -47.27 39.70
C GLY A 300 5.10 -47.37 41.16
N LYS A 301 3.95 -48.04 41.42
CA LYS A 301 3.61 -48.64 42.73
C LYS A 301 2.78 -49.88 42.51
#